data_3e677aa268463a60a355cb8e1a3389df
#
_entry.id   3e677aa268463a60a355cb8e1a3389df
#
_cell.length_a   1.000
_cell.length_b   1.000
_cell.length_c   1.000
_cell.angle_alpha   90.00
_cell.angle_beta   90.00
_cell.angle_gamma   90.00
#
_symmetry.space_group_name_H-M   'P 1'
#
loop_
_entity.id
_entity.type
_entity.pdbx_description
1 polymer ?
#
loop_
_entity_poly.entity_id
_entity_poly.type
_entity_poly.pdbx_seq_one_letter_code
_entity_poly.pdbx_strand_id
1 'polypeptide(L)'
;MAISEATELLVKLTNLQAKFQKTLTASLSVHGISVTEYLVLRRLDQAPDKKLRRIDLAQAVCLTPSGVTRLLNPMEKIGLVSKEAGARDARVSLVAIAPAGETIYRESSVTFADTSRELLASVSKNDRESLSRIAEALLKG
;
A
#
# COMPACT_ATOMS: atom_id res chain seq x y z
N MET A 1 1.91 15.05 -34.80
CA MET A 1 1.03 15.47 -33.71
C MET A 1 1.85 15.70 -32.45
N ALA A 2 1.72 16.85 -31.85
CA ALA A 2 2.42 17.14 -30.62
C ALA A 2 1.76 16.39 -29.45
N ILE A 3 2.57 15.73 -28.63
CA ILE A 3 2.11 15.09 -27.40
C ILE A 3 2.07 16.18 -26.32
N SER A 4 0.97 16.24 -25.56
CA SER A 4 0.82 17.24 -24.52
C SER A 4 1.84 17.04 -23.40
N GLU A 5 2.20 18.14 -22.74
CA GLU A 5 3.07 18.11 -21.56
C GLU A 5 2.52 17.18 -20.48
N ALA A 6 1.20 17.19 -20.26
CA ALA A 6 0.54 16.32 -19.29
C ALA A 6 0.71 14.84 -19.65
N THR A 7 0.60 14.51 -20.95
CA THR A 7 0.81 13.14 -21.41
C THR A 7 2.23 12.66 -21.13
N GLU A 8 3.22 13.50 -21.48
CA GLU A 8 4.63 13.18 -21.26
C GLU A 8 4.93 12.98 -19.76
N LEU A 9 4.40 13.86 -18.94
CA LEU A 9 4.57 13.75 -17.48
C LEU A 9 3.96 12.46 -16.95
N LEU A 10 2.75 12.13 -17.36
CA LEU A 10 2.07 10.93 -16.87
C LEU A 10 2.77 9.65 -17.33
N VAL A 11 3.31 9.64 -18.56
CA VAL A 11 4.14 8.51 -19.03
C VAL A 11 5.36 8.34 -18.13
N LYS A 12 6.05 9.43 -17.77
CA LYS A 12 7.20 9.37 -16.86
C LYS A 12 6.80 8.81 -15.50
N LEU A 13 5.69 9.27 -14.94
CA LEU A 13 5.21 8.82 -13.63
C LEU A 13 4.82 7.33 -13.68
N THR A 14 4.20 6.90 -14.77
CA THR A 14 3.83 5.48 -14.96
C THR A 14 5.08 4.60 -15.03
N ASN A 15 6.09 5.02 -15.78
CA ASN A 15 7.37 4.30 -15.87
C ASN A 15 8.10 4.28 -14.51
N LEU A 16 8.07 5.39 -13.80
CA LEU A 16 8.68 5.51 -12.48
C LEU A 16 7.99 4.57 -11.48
N GLN A 17 6.67 4.52 -11.49
CA GLN A 17 5.90 3.62 -10.64
C GLN A 17 6.26 2.16 -10.93
N ALA A 18 6.40 1.79 -12.21
CA ALA A 18 6.79 0.43 -12.59
C ALA A 18 8.18 0.07 -12.08
N LYS A 19 9.12 1.01 -12.13
CA LYS A 19 10.47 0.82 -11.58
C LYS A 19 10.43 0.62 -10.07
N PHE A 20 9.71 1.46 -9.35
CA PHE A 20 9.54 1.34 -7.90
C PHE A 20 8.91 0.01 -7.53
N GLN A 21 7.86 -0.39 -8.23
CA GLN A 21 7.16 -1.65 -8.02
C GLN A 21 8.11 -2.84 -8.18
N LYS A 22 8.93 -2.84 -9.21
CA LYS A 22 9.89 -3.91 -9.48
C LYS A 22 10.91 -4.04 -8.35
N THR A 23 11.48 -2.93 -7.93
CA THR A 23 12.51 -2.92 -6.88
C THR A 23 11.94 -3.30 -5.52
N LEU A 24 10.78 -2.76 -5.17
CA LEU A 24 10.10 -3.07 -3.91
C LEU A 24 9.65 -4.53 -3.86
N THR A 25 9.14 -5.07 -4.97
CA THR A 25 8.75 -6.49 -5.06
C THR A 25 9.93 -7.40 -4.75
N ALA A 26 11.10 -7.10 -5.36
CA ALA A 26 12.31 -7.88 -5.10
C ALA A 26 12.74 -7.78 -3.63
N SER A 27 12.72 -6.59 -3.04
CA SER A 27 13.11 -6.37 -1.64
C SER A 27 12.17 -7.08 -0.67
N LEU A 28 10.87 -7.01 -0.89
CA LEU A 28 9.88 -7.58 0.01
C LEU A 28 9.75 -9.09 -0.12
N SER A 29 10.28 -9.69 -1.19
CA SER A 29 10.17 -11.13 -1.43
C SER A 29 10.76 -11.97 -0.30
N VAL A 30 11.79 -11.48 0.40
CA VAL A 30 12.39 -12.18 1.54
C VAL A 30 11.42 -12.31 2.72
N HIS A 31 10.40 -11.47 2.79
CA HIS A 31 9.36 -11.52 3.82
C HIS A 31 8.13 -12.31 3.37
N GLY A 32 8.12 -12.79 2.14
CA GLY A 32 7.01 -13.57 1.60
C GLY A 32 5.75 -12.78 1.30
N ILE A 33 5.84 -11.46 1.17
CA ILE A 33 4.70 -10.58 0.86
C ILE A 33 4.96 -9.73 -0.36
N SER A 34 3.88 -9.34 -1.03
CA SER A 34 3.90 -8.40 -2.15
C SER A 34 3.84 -6.95 -1.63
N VAL A 35 4.10 -6.00 -2.53
CA VAL A 35 3.95 -4.57 -2.23
C VAL A 35 2.52 -4.24 -1.79
N THR A 36 1.52 -4.77 -2.51
CA THR A 36 0.12 -4.50 -2.17
C THR A 36 -0.26 -5.08 -0.81
N GLU A 37 0.22 -6.29 -0.50
CA GLU A 37 0.02 -6.89 0.82
C GLU A 37 0.67 -6.04 1.92
N TYR A 38 1.88 -5.55 1.68
CA TYR A 38 2.53 -4.62 2.61
C TYR A 38 1.68 -3.37 2.86
N LEU A 39 1.15 -2.77 1.80
CA LEU A 39 0.32 -1.57 1.92
C LEU A 39 -0.97 -1.83 2.70
N VAL A 40 -1.57 -3.00 2.52
CA VAL A 40 -2.74 -3.42 3.30
C VAL A 40 -2.40 -3.53 4.78
N LEU A 41 -1.32 -4.23 5.10
CA LEU A 41 -0.88 -4.40 6.50
C LEU A 41 -0.59 -3.03 7.14
N ARG A 42 0.06 -2.14 6.40
CA ARG A 42 0.36 -0.79 6.87
C ARG A 42 -0.91 0.00 7.20
N ARG A 43 -1.90 -0.04 6.32
CA ARG A 43 -3.16 0.69 6.54
C ARG A 43 -3.91 0.14 7.75
N LEU A 44 -3.94 -1.16 7.92
CA LEU A 44 -4.58 -1.79 9.08
C LEU A 44 -3.84 -1.46 10.36
N ASP A 45 -2.51 -1.53 10.35
CA ASP A 45 -1.71 -1.22 11.54
C ASP A 45 -1.90 0.23 12.01
N GLN A 46 -2.09 1.15 11.09
CA GLN A 46 -2.28 2.58 11.37
C GLN A 46 -3.74 2.95 11.68
N ALA A 47 -4.67 2.06 11.42
CA ALA A 47 -6.09 2.34 11.63
C ALA A 47 -6.47 2.28 13.12
N PRO A 48 -7.53 3.01 13.54
CA PRO A 48 -8.07 2.85 14.90
C PRO A 48 -8.46 1.40 15.16
N ASP A 49 -8.04 0.87 16.30
CA ASP A 49 -8.26 -0.53 16.70
C ASP A 49 -7.67 -1.55 15.70
N LYS A 50 -6.78 -1.09 14.80
CA LYS A 50 -6.08 -1.91 13.80
C LYS A 50 -7.03 -2.67 12.89
N LYS A 51 -8.14 -2.05 12.52
CA LYS A 51 -9.11 -2.63 11.60
C LYS A 51 -9.80 -1.55 10.78
N LEU A 52 -10.28 -1.95 9.60
CA LEU A 52 -11.01 -1.11 8.66
C LEU A 52 -12.16 -1.87 8.04
N ARG A 53 -13.18 -1.16 7.59
CA ARG A 53 -14.18 -1.73 6.70
C ARG A 53 -13.52 -2.08 5.37
N ARG A 54 -13.98 -3.15 4.74
CA ARG A 54 -13.41 -3.60 3.45
C ARG A 54 -13.46 -2.49 2.40
N ILE A 55 -14.56 -1.73 2.34
CA ILE A 55 -14.72 -0.65 1.38
C ILE A 55 -13.69 0.48 1.63
N ASP A 56 -13.41 0.80 2.87
CA ASP A 56 -12.43 1.83 3.22
C ASP A 56 -11.02 1.36 2.87
N LEU A 57 -10.72 0.09 3.11
CA LEU A 57 -9.44 -0.50 2.75
C LEU A 57 -9.23 -0.50 1.24
N ALA A 58 -10.27 -0.84 0.46
CA ALA A 58 -10.21 -0.82 -1.00
C ALA A 58 -9.84 0.57 -1.52
N GLN A 59 -10.48 1.62 -1.00
CA GLN A 59 -10.19 3.00 -1.36
C GLN A 59 -8.76 3.39 -0.97
N ALA A 60 -8.34 3.01 0.23
CA ALA A 60 -7.02 3.37 0.77
C ALA A 60 -5.86 2.78 -0.03
N VAL A 61 -6.03 1.59 -0.61
CA VAL A 61 -5.00 0.94 -1.43
C VAL A 61 -5.29 1.00 -2.93
N CYS A 62 -6.25 1.84 -3.33
CA CYS A 62 -6.62 2.09 -4.73
C CYS A 62 -7.01 0.81 -5.49
N LEU A 63 -7.79 -0.06 -4.84
CA LEU A 63 -8.31 -1.28 -5.45
C LEU A 63 -9.84 -1.24 -5.56
N THR A 64 -10.37 -2.08 -6.45
CA THR A 64 -11.81 -2.34 -6.51
C THR A 64 -12.22 -3.28 -5.37
N PRO A 65 -13.52 -3.32 -4.99
CA PRO A 65 -13.99 -4.28 -3.98
C PRO A 65 -13.65 -5.73 -4.32
N SER A 66 -13.77 -6.13 -5.58
CA SER A 66 -13.40 -7.49 -6.01
C SER A 66 -11.90 -7.73 -5.93
N GLY A 67 -11.09 -6.71 -6.25
CA GLY A 67 -9.63 -6.77 -6.12
C GLY A 67 -9.18 -6.97 -4.68
N VAL A 68 -9.82 -6.26 -3.74
CA VAL A 68 -9.57 -6.43 -2.30
C VAL A 68 -9.93 -7.84 -1.84
N THR A 69 -11.05 -8.39 -2.27
CA THR A 69 -11.44 -9.75 -1.90
C THR A 69 -10.41 -10.78 -2.36
N ARG A 70 -9.93 -10.66 -3.61
CA ARG A 70 -8.89 -11.57 -4.13
C ARG A 70 -7.57 -11.44 -3.39
N LEU A 71 -7.25 -10.25 -2.91
CA LEU A 71 -6.04 -10.00 -2.14
C LEU A 71 -6.16 -10.55 -0.71
N LEU A 72 -7.27 -10.26 -0.04
CA LEU A 72 -7.47 -10.61 1.37
C LEU A 72 -7.66 -12.10 1.61
N ASN A 73 -8.28 -12.83 0.67
CA ASN A 73 -8.52 -14.26 0.87
C ASN A 73 -7.25 -15.07 1.14
N PRO A 74 -6.17 -14.94 0.32
CA PRO A 74 -4.92 -15.61 0.65
C PRO A 74 -4.27 -15.12 1.94
N MET A 75 -4.35 -13.82 2.22
CA MET A 75 -3.78 -13.24 3.45
C MET A 75 -4.47 -13.78 4.70
N GLU A 76 -5.77 -13.97 4.64
CA GLU A 76 -6.53 -14.57 5.73
C GLU A 76 -6.14 -16.04 5.93
N LYS A 77 -5.99 -16.80 4.84
CA LYS A 77 -5.59 -18.20 4.90
C LYS A 77 -4.27 -18.43 5.60
N ILE A 78 -3.30 -17.53 5.38
CA ILE A 78 -1.99 -17.65 6.01
C ILE A 78 -1.90 -16.89 7.35
N GLY A 79 -3.01 -16.34 7.82
CA GLY A 79 -3.09 -15.74 9.13
C GLY A 79 -2.54 -14.34 9.29
N LEU A 80 -2.39 -13.58 8.20
CA LEU A 80 -1.91 -12.18 8.25
C LEU A 80 -3.02 -11.21 8.63
N VAL A 81 -4.25 -11.50 8.24
CA VAL A 81 -5.43 -10.70 8.55
C VAL A 81 -6.57 -11.61 8.99
N SER A 82 -7.56 -11.04 9.66
CA SER A 82 -8.78 -11.73 10.05
C SER A 82 -9.99 -10.92 9.65
N LYS A 83 -11.10 -11.60 9.39
CA LYS A 83 -12.39 -10.95 9.11
C LYS A 83 -13.19 -10.87 10.39
N GLU A 84 -13.87 -9.75 10.60
CA GLU A 84 -14.73 -9.54 11.75
C GLU A 84 -16.05 -8.93 11.30
N ALA A 85 -17.13 -9.21 12.04
CA ALA A 85 -18.37 -8.49 11.90
C ALA A 85 -18.29 -7.17 12.67
N GLY A 86 -19.01 -6.14 12.18
CA GLY A 86 -19.09 -4.88 12.89
C GLY A 86 -19.77 -5.04 14.26
N ALA A 87 -19.26 -4.34 15.29
CA ALA A 87 -19.79 -4.43 16.65
C ALA A 87 -21.25 -3.96 16.76
N ARG A 88 -21.62 -2.95 15.94
CA ARG A 88 -22.98 -2.37 15.94
C ARG A 88 -23.89 -2.92 14.86
N ASP A 89 -23.32 -3.45 13.78
CA ASP A 89 -24.06 -4.00 12.65
C ASP A 89 -23.27 -5.18 12.07
N ALA A 90 -23.79 -6.38 12.27
CA ALA A 90 -23.14 -7.62 11.81
C ALA A 90 -23.04 -7.71 10.27
N ARG A 91 -23.77 -6.88 9.53
CA ARG A 91 -23.67 -6.82 8.06
C ARG A 91 -22.41 -6.08 7.59
N VAL A 92 -21.81 -5.26 8.47
CA VAL A 92 -20.56 -4.55 8.16
C VAL A 92 -19.40 -5.53 8.26
N SER A 93 -18.65 -5.67 7.16
CA SER A 93 -17.48 -6.52 7.10
C SER A 93 -16.23 -5.70 7.44
N LEU A 94 -15.55 -6.09 8.50
CA LEU A 94 -14.29 -5.49 8.93
C LEU A 94 -13.13 -6.45 8.65
N VAL A 95 -11.97 -5.86 8.41
CA VAL A 95 -10.70 -6.57 8.29
C VAL A 95 -9.78 -6.05 9.38
N ALA A 96 -9.18 -6.94 10.14
CA ALA A 96 -8.22 -6.62 11.19
C ALA A 96 -6.86 -7.23 10.86
N ILE A 97 -5.78 -6.57 11.28
CA ILE A 97 -4.45 -7.17 11.20
C ILE A 97 -4.34 -8.24 12.29
N ALA A 98 -3.85 -9.43 11.91
CA ALA A 98 -3.62 -10.52 12.85
C ALA A 98 -2.22 -10.40 13.47
N PRO A 99 -1.92 -11.09 14.59
CA PRO A 99 -0.59 -11.01 15.22
C PRO A 99 0.56 -11.37 14.27
N ALA A 100 0.40 -12.39 13.42
CA ALA A 100 1.41 -12.74 12.42
C ALA A 100 1.58 -11.61 11.38
N GLY A 101 0.48 -10.92 11.03
CA GLY A 101 0.52 -9.76 10.14
C GLY A 101 1.27 -8.59 10.75
N GLU A 102 1.08 -8.34 12.05
CA GLU A 102 1.83 -7.29 12.75
C GLU A 102 3.32 -7.56 12.76
N THR A 103 3.72 -8.80 12.98
CA THR A 103 5.13 -9.21 12.97
C THR A 103 5.75 -9.00 11.60
N ILE A 104 5.09 -9.50 10.54
CA ILE A 104 5.58 -9.35 9.17
C ILE A 104 5.62 -7.89 8.76
N TYR A 105 4.61 -7.11 9.12
CA TYR A 105 4.59 -5.68 8.84
C TYR A 105 5.78 -4.98 9.49
N ARG A 106 6.04 -5.24 10.77
CA ARG A 106 7.16 -4.63 11.49
C ARG A 106 8.50 -4.97 10.84
N GLU A 107 8.72 -6.25 10.53
CA GLU A 107 9.97 -6.70 9.93
C GLU A 107 10.14 -6.17 8.51
N SER A 108 9.10 -6.25 7.68
CA SER A 108 9.15 -5.77 6.29
C SER A 108 9.23 -4.25 6.19
N SER A 109 8.77 -3.52 7.20
CA SER A 109 8.88 -2.05 7.23
C SER A 109 10.32 -1.57 7.27
N VAL A 110 11.21 -2.30 7.93
CA VAL A 110 12.65 -1.99 7.91
C VAL A 110 13.19 -2.10 6.49
N THR A 111 12.88 -3.19 5.82
CA THR A 111 13.27 -3.43 4.42
C THR A 111 12.68 -2.38 3.49
N PHE A 112 11.39 -2.08 3.64
CA PHE A 112 10.71 -1.07 2.82
C PHE A 112 11.37 0.31 3.00
N ALA A 113 11.68 0.68 4.23
CA ALA A 113 12.35 1.96 4.53
C ALA A 113 13.74 2.03 3.89
N ASP A 114 14.54 0.97 3.98
CA ASP A 114 15.87 0.93 3.38
C ASP A 114 15.79 1.06 1.87
N THR A 115 14.92 0.31 1.23
CA THR A 115 14.71 0.35 -0.23
C THR A 115 14.21 1.74 -0.67
N SER A 116 13.31 2.34 0.10
CA SER A 116 12.81 3.69 -0.18
C SER A 116 13.92 4.72 -0.16
N ARG A 117 14.81 4.66 0.84
CA ARG A 117 15.96 5.57 0.92
C ARG A 117 16.88 5.40 -0.28
N GLU A 118 17.15 4.17 -0.70
CA GLU A 118 17.98 3.88 -1.87
C GLU A 118 17.37 4.45 -3.15
N LEU A 119 16.07 4.21 -3.36
CA LEU A 119 15.35 4.67 -4.55
C LEU A 119 15.30 6.20 -4.65
N LEU A 120 15.27 6.89 -3.53
CA LEU A 120 15.17 8.34 -3.48
C LEU A 120 16.49 9.05 -3.15
N ALA A 121 17.61 8.30 -3.11
CA ALA A 121 18.90 8.83 -2.66
C ALA A 121 19.41 10.00 -3.51
N SER A 122 19.09 10.05 -4.81
CA SER A 122 19.50 11.13 -5.70
C SER A 122 18.61 12.37 -5.63
N VAL A 123 17.51 12.31 -4.87
CA VAL A 123 16.55 13.42 -4.77
C VAL A 123 16.86 14.23 -3.51
N SER A 124 17.01 15.54 -3.66
CA SER A 124 17.29 16.45 -2.53
C SER A 124 16.11 16.45 -1.54
N LYS A 125 16.38 16.86 -0.31
CA LYS A 125 15.34 17.00 0.72
C LYS A 125 14.21 17.93 0.25
N ASN A 126 14.55 19.07 -0.33
CA ASN A 126 13.55 20.02 -0.84
C ASN A 126 12.68 19.40 -1.94
N ASP A 127 13.30 18.66 -2.85
CA ASP A 127 12.57 17.99 -3.93
C ASP A 127 11.70 16.85 -3.39
N ARG A 128 12.16 16.11 -2.40
CA ARG A 128 11.34 15.07 -1.76
C ARG A 128 10.11 15.66 -1.08
N GLU A 129 10.27 16.78 -0.39
CA GLU A 129 9.15 17.49 0.25
C GLU A 129 8.14 17.97 -0.79
N SER A 130 8.62 18.52 -1.91
CA SER A 130 7.77 18.96 -3.01
C SER A 130 7.03 17.79 -3.65
N LEU A 131 7.72 16.67 -3.92
CA LEU A 131 7.12 15.45 -4.46
C LEU A 131 6.04 14.91 -3.53
N SER A 132 6.31 14.86 -2.23
CA SER A 132 5.35 14.39 -1.24
C SER A 132 4.08 15.23 -1.25
N ARG A 133 4.23 16.55 -1.27
CA ARG A 133 3.11 17.50 -1.31
C ARG A 133 2.28 17.34 -2.58
N ILE A 134 2.97 17.23 -3.73
CA ILE A 134 2.30 17.08 -5.04
C ILE A 134 1.57 15.75 -5.11
N ALA A 135 2.23 14.66 -4.70
CA ALA A 135 1.62 13.32 -4.69
C ALA A 135 0.38 13.30 -3.80
N GLU A 136 0.45 13.90 -2.61
CA GLU A 136 -0.69 13.98 -1.70
C GLU A 136 -1.87 14.74 -2.32
N ALA A 137 -1.61 15.85 -3.00
CA ALA A 137 -2.64 16.62 -3.68
C ALA A 137 -3.31 15.80 -4.79
N LEU A 138 -2.51 15.05 -5.56
CA LEU A 138 -3.04 14.19 -6.63
C LEU A 138 -3.87 13.02 -6.08
N LEU A 139 -3.48 12.46 -4.94
CA LEU A 139 -4.21 11.37 -4.31
C LEU A 139 -5.60 11.80 -3.78
N LYS A 140 -5.74 13.07 -3.42
CA LYS A 140 -7.01 13.63 -2.94
C LYS A 140 -7.97 14.00 -4.08
N GLY A 141 -7.44 14.18 -5.27
CA GLY A 141 -8.20 14.59 -6.45
C GLY A 141 -9.21 13.60 -6.96
#